data_3a25c5551384703155914f5bcdce0192
#
_entry.id   3a25c5551384703155914f5bcdce0192
#
_cell.length_a   1.000
_cell.length_b   1.000
_cell.length_c   1.000
_cell.angle_alpha   90.00
_cell.angle_beta   90.00
_cell.angle_gamma   90.00
#
_symmetry.space_group_name_H-M   'P 1'
#
loop_
_entity.id
_entity.type
_entity.pdbx_description
1 polymer ?
#
loop_
_entity_poly.entity_id
_entity_poly.type
_entity_poly.pdbx_seq_one_letter_code
_entity_poly.pdbx_strand_id
1 'polypeptide(L)'
;MRCSTDHHNVLVLAAPVSFLHHTSWQVDDVDDVGRGACAMLEGRPERHVWGLGRHYAGSNFFWYLKDPAGNFSEYYSDMDCIIDDQLWTPEDLEGARGLFAWGPPPPPSFLHPDDLAAMMTGAHSAR
;
A
#
# COMPACT_ATOMS: atom_id res chain seq x y z
N MET A 1 -5.67 -8.88 -8.25
CA MET A 1 -5.48 -9.26 -9.67
C MET A 1 -3.99 -9.25 -9.99
N ARG A 2 -3.53 -10.12 -10.88
CA ARG A 2 -2.11 -10.22 -11.24
C ARG A 2 -1.92 -10.43 -12.75
N CYS A 3 -0.77 -10.03 -13.26
CA CYS A 3 -0.29 -10.25 -14.63
C CYS A 3 1.16 -10.76 -14.67
N SER A 4 1.71 -11.11 -13.52
CA SER A 4 3.04 -11.72 -13.33
C SER A 4 2.94 -12.88 -12.33
N THR A 5 4.07 -13.41 -11.90
CA THR A 5 4.13 -14.40 -10.82
C THR A 5 3.90 -13.80 -9.44
N ASP A 6 3.98 -12.49 -9.27
CA ASP A 6 3.71 -11.82 -7.99
C ASP A 6 2.30 -12.12 -7.50
N HIS A 7 2.12 -12.22 -6.21
CA HIS A 7 0.81 -12.46 -5.58
C HIS A 7 -0.25 -11.48 -6.10
N HIS A 8 0.09 -10.22 -6.28
CA HIS A 8 -0.78 -9.24 -6.92
C HIS A 8 0.01 -8.08 -7.53
N ASN A 9 -0.52 -7.53 -8.62
CA ASN A 9 -0.04 -6.29 -9.25
C ASN A 9 -1.07 -5.17 -9.10
N VAL A 10 -2.36 -5.54 -8.94
CA VAL A 10 -3.46 -4.59 -8.75
C VAL A 10 -4.38 -5.10 -7.66
N LEU A 11 -4.70 -4.23 -6.71
CA LEU A 11 -5.70 -4.45 -5.68
C LEU A 11 -6.86 -3.46 -5.89
N VAL A 12 -8.08 -3.96 -5.80
CA VAL A 12 -9.30 -3.15 -5.93
C VAL A 12 -10.16 -3.37 -4.69
N LEU A 13 -10.53 -2.30 -4.03
CA LEU A 13 -11.45 -2.32 -2.88
C LEU A 13 -12.75 -1.62 -3.24
N ALA A 14 -13.86 -2.12 -2.67
CA ALA A 14 -15.15 -1.43 -2.77
C ALA A 14 -15.08 -0.09 -2.01
N ALA A 15 -15.46 0.99 -2.70
CA ALA A 15 -15.50 2.33 -2.13
C ALA A 15 -16.69 3.11 -2.70
N PRO A 16 -17.18 4.15 -2.02
CA PRO A 16 -18.31 4.95 -2.52
C PRO A 16 -17.95 5.77 -3.78
N VAL A 17 -16.66 5.97 -4.04
CA VAL A 17 -16.15 6.67 -5.24
C VAL A 17 -14.93 5.93 -5.79
N SER A 18 -14.68 6.09 -7.08
CA SER A 18 -13.49 5.56 -7.73
C SER A 18 -12.33 6.55 -7.58
N PHE A 19 -11.22 6.10 -7.03
CA PHE A 19 -9.99 6.90 -6.91
C PHE A 19 -8.77 6.00 -6.84
N LEU A 20 -7.59 6.55 -7.15
CA LEU A 20 -6.31 5.88 -6.96
C LEU A 20 -5.88 6.05 -5.51
N HIS A 21 -5.79 4.94 -4.76
CA HIS A 21 -5.39 4.98 -3.37
C HIS A 21 -3.87 5.18 -3.21
N HIS A 22 -3.08 4.33 -3.88
CA HIS A 22 -1.62 4.42 -3.87
C HIS A 22 -0.99 3.75 -5.09
N THR A 23 0.27 4.05 -5.29
CA THR A 23 1.18 3.32 -6.19
C THR A 23 2.27 2.65 -5.37
N SER A 24 2.70 1.46 -5.80
CA SER A 24 3.71 0.67 -5.09
C SER A 24 4.95 0.47 -5.96
N TRP A 25 6.12 0.58 -5.34
CA TRP A 25 7.44 0.50 -5.98
C TRP A 25 8.24 -0.61 -5.32
N GLN A 26 8.52 -1.65 -6.10
CA GLN A 26 9.33 -2.76 -5.65
C GLN A 26 10.80 -2.34 -5.52
N VAL A 27 11.41 -2.76 -4.42
CA VAL A 27 12.85 -2.64 -4.17
C VAL A 27 13.42 -4.02 -3.84
N ASP A 28 14.75 -4.14 -3.78
CA ASP A 28 15.40 -5.45 -3.71
C ASP A 28 15.13 -6.17 -2.37
N ASP A 29 15.17 -5.45 -1.26
CA ASP A 29 15.01 -6.03 0.07
C ASP A 29 14.40 -5.05 1.10
N VAL A 30 14.25 -5.52 2.34
CA VAL A 30 13.72 -4.70 3.44
C VAL A 30 14.64 -3.53 3.81
N ASP A 31 15.94 -3.66 3.62
CA ASP A 31 16.90 -2.57 3.86
C ASP A 31 16.70 -1.45 2.84
N ASP A 32 16.37 -1.79 1.59
CA ASP A 32 16.03 -0.80 0.56
C ASP A 32 14.67 -0.13 0.83
N VAL A 33 13.69 -0.86 1.36
CA VAL A 33 12.46 -0.24 1.88
C VAL A 33 12.79 0.80 2.94
N GLY A 34 13.64 0.44 3.90
CA GLY A 34 14.08 1.36 4.96
C GLY A 34 14.85 2.56 4.44
N ARG A 35 15.83 2.34 3.55
CA ARG A 35 16.64 3.41 2.94
C ARG A 35 15.79 4.39 2.13
N GLY A 36 14.89 3.86 1.29
CA GLY A 36 13.99 4.67 0.48
C GLY A 36 13.04 5.50 1.34
N ALA A 37 12.44 4.89 2.37
CA ALA A 37 11.58 5.59 3.31
C ALA A 37 12.34 6.68 4.08
N CYS A 38 13.53 6.39 4.61
CA CYS A 38 14.35 7.38 5.32
C CYS A 38 14.71 8.57 4.42
N ALA A 39 15.09 8.32 3.16
CA ALA A 39 15.38 9.39 2.20
C ALA A 39 14.16 10.28 1.92
N MET A 40 12.97 9.69 1.81
CA MET A 40 11.72 10.43 1.63
C MET A 40 11.33 11.26 2.86
N LEU A 41 11.70 10.79 4.05
CA LEU A 41 11.37 11.43 5.33
C LEU A 41 12.41 12.45 5.79
N GLU A 42 13.60 12.49 5.16
CA GLU A 42 14.65 13.45 5.51
C GLU A 42 14.15 14.89 5.40
N GLY A 43 14.09 15.60 6.53
CA GLY A 43 13.53 16.95 6.63
C GLY A 43 12.03 17.07 6.34
N ARG A 44 11.34 15.95 6.19
CA ARG A 44 9.90 15.87 5.84
C ARG A 44 9.17 14.76 6.59
N PRO A 45 9.20 14.73 7.93
CA PRO A 45 8.59 13.65 8.72
C PRO A 45 7.06 13.54 8.52
N GLU A 46 6.41 14.62 8.08
CA GLU A 46 4.97 14.66 7.76
C GLU A 46 4.57 13.77 6.58
N ARG A 47 5.55 13.30 5.78
CA ARG A 47 5.29 12.35 4.69
C ARG A 47 5.08 10.91 5.17
N HIS A 48 5.38 10.61 6.42
CA HIS A 48 5.11 9.27 6.96
C HIS A 48 3.59 9.01 6.99
N VAL A 49 3.19 7.86 6.47
CA VAL A 49 1.81 7.39 6.51
C VAL A 49 1.67 6.16 7.37
N TRP A 50 2.34 5.05 6.99
CA TRP A 50 2.20 3.78 7.68
C TRP A 50 3.37 2.85 7.37
N GLY A 51 3.95 2.22 8.37
CA GLY A 51 5.08 1.28 8.25
C GLY A 51 6.13 1.51 9.35
N LEU A 52 7.20 0.79 9.35
CA LEU A 52 7.46 -0.42 8.58
C LEU A 52 6.57 -1.54 9.08
N GLY A 53 6.08 -2.37 8.16
CA GLY A 53 5.29 -3.55 8.51
C GLY A 53 5.41 -4.65 7.45
N ARG A 54 4.68 -5.75 7.68
CA ARG A 54 4.54 -6.84 6.74
C ARG A 54 3.06 -7.10 6.47
N HIS A 55 2.66 -7.12 5.22
CA HIS A 55 1.32 -7.52 4.82
C HIS A 55 1.10 -9.01 5.10
N TYR A 56 -0.12 -9.41 5.36
CA TYR A 56 -0.49 -10.81 5.39
C TYR A 56 -0.72 -11.32 3.96
N ALA A 57 -1.55 -10.62 3.19
CA ALA A 57 -1.81 -10.96 1.79
C ALA A 57 -0.61 -10.55 0.91
N GLY A 58 0.06 -11.55 0.34
CA GLY A 58 1.28 -11.33 -0.47
C GLY A 58 2.56 -11.25 0.34
N SER A 59 2.48 -11.26 1.67
CA SER A 59 3.63 -11.39 2.59
C SER A 59 4.73 -10.33 2.43
N ASN A 60 4.52 -9.27 1.64
CA ASN A 60 5.54 -8.26 1.39
C ASN A 60 5.77 -7.32 2.57
N PHE A 61 7.01 -6.89 2.76
CA PHE A 61 7.33 -5.73 3.57
C PHE A 61 6.79 -4.47 2.91
N PHE A 62 6.37 -3.49 3.71
CA PHE A 62 5.83 -2.24 3.20
C PHE A 62 6.21 -1.02 4.05
N TRP A 63 6.28 0.13 3.40
CA TRP A 63 6.29 1.43 4.03
C TRP A 63 5.56 2.45 3.14
N TYR A 64 4.43 2.95 3.64
CA TYR A 64 3.63 3.96 2.94
C TYR A 64 4.07 5.37 3.33
N LEU A 65 4.17 6.21 2.33
CA LEU A 65 4.64 7.58 2.41
C LEU A 65 3.73 8.48 1.58
N LYS A 66 3.78 9.80 1.80
CA LYS A 66 3.22 10.79 0.88
C LYS A 66 4.30 11.27 -0.08
N ASP A 67 3.99 11.27 -1.38
CA ASP A 67 4.82 11.93 -2.38
C ASP A 67 4.76 13.47 -2.24
N PRO A 68 5.57 14.25 -2.97
CA PRO A 68 5.52 15.72 -2.90
C PRO A 68 4.15 16.33 -3.27
N ALA A 69 3.32 15.62 -4.03
CA ALA A 69 1.98 16.05 -4.40
C ALA A 69 0.90 15.64 -3.38
N GLY A 70 1.28 14.84 -2.36
CA GLY A 70 0.39 14.35 -1.31
C GLY A 70 -0.27 13.01 -1.61
N ASN A 71 0.06 12.35 -2.73
CA ASN A 71 -0.44 11.02 -3.04
C ASN A 71 0.26 9.97 -2.17
N PHE A 72 -0.44 8.87 -1.89
CA PHE A 72 0.19 7.74 -1.21
C PHE A 72 1.08 6.96 -2.17
N SER A 73 2.26 6.62 -1.69
CA SER A 73 3.27 5.83 -2.37
C SER A 73 3.84 4.80 -1.42
N GLU A 74 4.07 3.59 -1.89
CA GLU A 74 4.59 2.48 -1.10
C GLU A 74 5.94 2.03 -1.64
N TYR A 75 6.94 1.87 -0.77
CA TYR A 75 8.06 0.99 -1.03
C TYR A 75 7.75 -0.39 -0.49
N TYR A 76 7.99 -1.44 -1.31
CA TYR A 76 7.79 -2.82 -0.87
C TYR A 76 8.88 -3.75 -1.37
N SER A 77 9.03 -4.89 -0.68
CA SER A 77 9.92 -5.99 -1.09
C SER A 77 9.38 -7.33 -0.60
N ASP A 78 9.95 -8.41 -1.08
CA ASP A 78 9.66 -9.80 -0.63
C ASP A 78 8.19 -10.20 -0.86
N MET A 79 7.63 -9.82 -2.02
CA MET A 79 6.28 -10.24 -2.42
C MET A 79 6.26 -11.74 -2.73
N ASP A 80 5.29 -12.46 -2.18
CA ASP A 80 5.04 -13.86 -2.51
C ASP A 80 4.85 -14.06 -4.02
N CYS A 81 5.39 -15.15 -4.54
CA CYS A 81 5.23 -15.56 -5.93
C CYS A 81 4.31 -16.78 -6.05
N ILE A 82 3.30 -16.67 -6.90
CA ILE A 82 2.41 -17.76 -7.29
C ILE A 82 2.92 -18.29 -8.62
N ILE A 83 3.69 -19.39 -8.56
CA ILE A 83 4.30 -20.01 -9.74
C ILE A 83 3.41 -21.05 -10.40
N ASP A 84 2.41 -21.57 -9.69
CA ASP A 84 1.44 -22.55 -10.18
C ASP A 84 0.04 -22.21 -9.65
N ASP A 85 -0.82 -21.73 -10.54
CA ASP A 85 -2.20 -21.35 -10.22
C ASP A 85 -3.06 -22.51 -9.75
N GLN A 86 -2.72 -23.75 -10.13
CA GLN A 86 -3.49 -24.92 -9.75
C GLN A 86 -3.23 -25.33 -8.31
N LEU A 87 -2.08 -24.96 -7.77
CA LEU A 87 -1.67 -25.25 -6.40
C LEU A 87 -2.01 -24.12 -5.42
N TRP A 88 -2.39 -22.94 -5.94
CA TRP A 88 -2.71 -21.79 -5.11
C TRP A 88 -4.22 -21.66 -4.89
N THR A 89 -4.62 -21.44 -3.65
CA THR A 89 -6.02 -21.21 -3.29
C THR A 89 -6.16 -19.83 -2.64
N PRO A 90 -7.05 -18.96 -3.16
CA PRO A 90 -7.33 -17.69 -2.52
C PRO A 90 -7.89 -17.89 -1.11
N GLU A 91 -7.49 -17.02 -0.19
CA GLU A 91 -7.97 -17.00 1.19
C GLU A 91 -8.85 -15.77 1.41
N ASP A 92 -10.01 -15.97 2.03
CA ASP A 92 -10.84 -14.88 2.50
C ASP A 92 -10.25 -14.33 3.81
N LEU A 93 -9.85 -13.07 3.81
CA LEU A 93 -9.19 -12.41 4.93
C LEU A 93 -10.15 -11.44 5.63
N GLU A 94 -10.22 -11.55 6.95
CA GLU A 94 -11.06 -10.68 7.77
C GLU A 94 -10.24 -9.92 8.83
N GLY A 95 -10.74 -8.74 9.20
CA GLY A 95 -10.15 -7.92 10.27
C GLY A 95 -8.71 -7.50 9.97
N ALA A 96 -7.87 -7.50 11.00
CA ALA A 96 -6.47 -7.08 10.89
C ALA A 96 -5.65 -7.92 9.90
N ARG A 97 -5.97 -9.22 9.74
CA ARG A 97 -5.30 -10.11 8.77
C ARG A 97 -5.52 -9.68 7.33
N GLY A 98 -6.59 -8.95 7.04
CA GLY A 98 -6.79 -8.37 5.71
C GLY A 98 -5.78 -7.28 5.34
N LEU A 99 -5.04 -6.76 6.32
CA LEU A 99 -4.12 -5.64 6.12
C LEU A 99 -2.68 -6.00 6.44
N PHE A 100 -2.38 -6.58 7.60
CA PHE A 100 -1.00 -6.82 8.02
C PHE A 100 -0.83 -8.06 8.91
N ALA A 101 0.33 -8.70 8.78
CA ALA A 101 0.76 -9.79 9.65
C ALA A 101 1.40 -9.24 10.94
N TRP A 102 2.19 -8.19 10.81
CA TRP A 102 2.79 -7.47 11.91
C TRP A 102 3.18 -6.04 11.48
N GLY A 103 3.41 -5.17 12.46
CA GLY A 103 3.73 -3.76 12.28
C GLY A 103 2.77 -2.86 13.07
N PRO A 104 2.89 -1.55 12.95
CA PRO A 104 1.93 -0.64 13.55
C PRO A 104 0.54 -0.81 12.91
N PRO A 105 -0.57 -0.56 13.64
CA PRO A 105 -1.89 -0.54 13.01
C PRO A 105 -1.95 0.59 11.97
N PRO A 106 -2.75 0.42 10.90
CA PRO A 106 -2.93 1.48 9.91
C PRO A 106 -3.56 2.72 10.56
N PRO A 107 -3.07 3.93 10.24
CA PRO A 107 -3.71 5.14 10.72
C PRO A 107 -5.09 5.32 10.04
N PRO A 108 -6.04 6.02 10.69
CA PRO A 108 -7.34 6.28 10.07
C PRO A 108 -7.25 6.93 8.68
N SER A 109 -6.28 7.82 8.48
CA SER A 109 -6.02 8.48 7.19
C SER A 109 -5.62 7.52 6.06
N PHE A 110 -5.15 6.31 6.38
CA PHE A 110 -4.81 5.32 5.35
C PHE A 110 -6.05 4.75 4.68
N LEU A 111 -7.11 4.49 5.46
CA LEU A 111 -8.39 3.97 4.94
C LEU A 111 -9.32 5.08 4.47
N HIS A 112 -9.15 6.29 5.02
CA HIS A 112 -9.96 7.46 4.73
C HIS A 112 -9.03 8.66 4.47
N PRO A 113 -8.40 8.75 3.27
CA PRO A 113 -7.55 9.87 2.92
C PRO A 113 -8.25 11.23 3.12
N ASP A 114 -7.51 12.25 3.54
CA ASP A 114 -8.06 13.57 3.87
C ASP A 114 -8.83 14.22 2.71
N ASP A 115 -8.46 13.90 1.47
CA ASP A 115 -9.11 14.41 0.26
C ASP A 115 -10.28 13.55 -0.24
N LEU A 116 -10.61 12.42 0.43
CA LEU A 116 -11.70 11.55 0.03
C LEU A 116 -13.04 12.29 -0.09
N ALA A 117 -13.33 13.18 0.86
CA ALA A 117 -14.54 13.98 0.81
C ALA A 117 -14.57 14.91 -0.41
N ALA A 118 -13.44 15.50 -0.79
CA ALA A 118 -13.31 16.32 -1.99
C ALA A 118 -13.47 15.49 -3.28
N MET A 119 -12.92 14.28 -3.31
CA MET A 119 -13.11 13.33 -4.42
C MET A 119 -14.59 12.96 -4.57
N MET A 120 -15.29 12.68 -3.47
CA MET A 120 -16.71 12.34 -3.47
C MET A 120 -17.60 13.46 -4.02
N THR A 121 -17.20 14.72 -3.83
CA THR A 121 -17.93 15.89 -4.34
C THR A 121 -17.48 16.33 -5.73
N GLY A 122 -16.48 15.68 -6.32
CA GLY A 122 -15.88 16.08 -7.60
C GLY A 122 -14.95 17.30 -7.53
N ALA A 123 -14.73 17.87 -6.36
CA ALA A 123 -13.89 19.05 -6.19
C ALA A 123 -12.40 18.79 -6.49
N HIS A 124 -11.97 17.53 -6.38
CA HIS A 124 -10.58 17.11 -6.63
C HIS A 124 -10.18 17.24 -8.11
N SER A 125 -11.11 17.07 -9.03
CA SER A 125 -10.86 17.15 -10.48
C SER A 125 -10.81 18.58 -11.04
N ALA A 126 -11.00 19.59 -10.20
CA ALA A 126 -11.01 21.00 -10.59
C ALA A 126 -9.68 21.74 -10.34
N ARG A 127 -8.56 21.01 -10.10
CA ARG A 127 -7.21 21.60 -9.89
C ARG A 127 -6.32 21.35 -11.08
#